data_fb9ba6716d9752972f39476e4c4f53ef
#
_entry.id   fb9ba6716d9752972f39476e4c4f53ef
#
_cell.length_a   1.000
_cell.length_b   1.000
_cell.length_c   1.000
_cell.angle_alpha   90.00
_cell.angle_beta   90.00
_cell.angle_gamma   90.00
#
_symmetry.space_group_name_H-M   'P 1'
#
loop_
_entity.id
_entity.type
_entity.pdbx_description
1 polymer ?
#
loop_
_entity_poly.entity_id
_entity_poly.type
_entity_poly.pdbx_seq_one_letter_code
_entity_poly.pdbx_strand_id
1 'polypeptide(L)'
;MLVARYQQPMLRLARSYVPSRAVAEEAVQETWMGVVKGIERFEGRSTFKTWMFRILVNRARSAGSREQRHAPLEPHHAVDPIRFDAGGNWADPVERWTEDSDDRLEAATWGPILQSSLEDLPPRQRQVVVLRDMEGLTSDEVCSVLDISSGNQRILLHRGRTRLRELLEAQIAKA
;
A
#
# COMPACT_ATOMS: atom_id res chain seq x y z
N MET A 1 11.02 -19.54 0.67
CA MET A 1 10.44 -19.36 2.02
C MET A 1 9.44 -18.22 2.01
N LEU A 2 8.20 -18.43 2.52
CA LEU A 2 7.12 -17.40 2.51
C LEU A 2 7.51 -16.15 3.30
N VAL A 3 8.14 -16.30 4.46
CA VAL A 3 8.56 -15.17 5.31
C VAL A 3 9.49 -14.23 4.54
N ALA A 4 10.54 -14.72 3.91
CA ALA A 4 11.47 -13.89 3.15
C ALA A 4 10.77 -13.09 2.02
N ARG A 5 9.75 -13.70 1.39
CA ARG A 5 8.99 -13.07 0.29
C ARG A 5 8.05 -11.97 0.78
N TYR A 6 7.38 -12.17 1.92
CA TYR A 6 6.28 -11.29 2.33
C TYR A 6 6.61 -10.36 3.50
N GLN A 7 7.74 -10.55 4.18
CA GLN A 7 8.12 -9.74 5.35
C GLN A 7 8.17 -8.23 5.04
N GLN A 8 8.90 -7.84 3.99
CA GLN A 8 9.04 -6.44 3.60
C GLN A 8 7.73 -5.83 3.07
N PRO A 9 6.99 -6.49 2.15
CA PRO A 9 5.64 -6.08 1.77
C PRO A 9 4.71 -5.83 2.96
N MET A 10 4.67 -6.75 3.91
CA MET A 10 3.83 -6.63 5.10
C MET A 10 4.26 -5.45 5.96
N LEU A 11 5.56 -5.23 6.14
CA LEU A 11 6.07 -4.11 6.93
C LEU A 11 5.74 -2.76 6.26
N ARG A 12 5.90 -2.64 4.93
CA ARG A 12 5.49 -1.43 4.18
C ARG A 12 4.01 -1.10 4.41
N LEU A 13 3.14 -2.10 4.32
CA LEU A 13 1.71 -1.89 4.52
C LEU A 13 1.39 -1.56 6.00
N ALA A 14 1.98 -2.26 6.96
CA ALA A 14 1.78 -2.02 8.39
C ALA A 14 2.16 -0.58 8.78
N ARG A 15 3.26 -0.05 8.24
CA ARG A 15 3.71 1.35 8.47
C ARG A 15 2.75 2.40 7.94
N SER A 16 1.76 2.05 7.14
CA SER A 16 0.68 2.98 6.76
C SER A 16 -0.43 3.10 7.82
N TYR A 17 -0.40 2.26 8.84
CA TYR A 17 -1.39 2.26 9.93
C TYR A 17 -0.82 2.77 11.24
N VAL A 18 0.49 2.62 11.45
CA VAL A 18 1.18 2.98 12.69
C VAL A 18 2.46 3.77 12.38
N PRO A 19 2.75 4.86 13.14
CA PRO A 19 3.96 5.66 12.93
C PRO A 19 5.22 4.92 13.43
N SER A 20 5.10 4.15 14.49
CA SER A 20 6.22 3.43 15.09
C SER A 20 6.60 2.19 14.26
N ARG A 21 7.88 2.09 13.85
CA ARG A 21 8.43 0.92 13.19
C ARG A 21 8.32 -0.33 14.06
N ALA A 22 8.58 -0.20 15.36
CA ALA A 22 8.49 -1.32 16.29
C ALA A 22 7.07 -1.89 16.37
N VAL A 23 6.05 -1.03 16.42
CA VAL A 23 4.63 -1.45 16.40
C VAL A 23 4.24 -2.08 15.06
N ALA A 24 4.79 -1.60 13.94
CA ALA A 24 4.59 -2.24 12.64
C ALA A 24 5.21 -3.64 12.58
N GLU A 25 6.42 -3.82 13.12
CA GLU A 25 7.11 -5.12 13.21
C GLU A 25 6.33 -6.09 14.11
N GLU A 26 5.79 -5.63 15.22
CA GLU A 26 4.93 -6.42 16.11
C GLU A 26 3.66 -6.88 15.37
N ALA A 27 2.97 -5.97 14.66
CA ALA A 27 1.78 -6.32 13.88
C ALA A 27 2.09 -7.38 12.80
N VAL A 28 3.27 -7.32 12.18
CA VAL A 28 3.73 -8.34 11.22
C VAL A 28 4.01 -9.67 11.92
N GLN A 29 4.66 -9.69 13.07
CA GLN A 29 4.89 -10.90 13.85
C GLN A 29 3.58 -11.56 14.28
N GLU A 30 2.65 -10.76 14.83
CA GLU A 30 1.31 -11.26 15.18
C GLU A 30 0.56 -11.82 13.97
N THR A 31 0.76 -11.22 12.78
CA THR A 31 0.17 -11.72 11.54
C THR A 31 0.72 -13.09 11.20
N TRP A 32 2.03 -13.30 11.27
CA TRP A 32 2.65 -14.61 11.05
C TRP A 32 2.13 -15.66 12.03
N MET A 33 2.00 -15.29 13.30
CA MET A 33 1.40 -16.20 14.30
C MET A 33 -0.06 -16.53 13.95
N GLY A 34 -0.82 -15.54 13.46
CA GLY A 34 -2.18 -15.75 12.98
C GLY A 34 -2.26 -16.66 11.76
N VAL A 35 -1.34 -16.49 10.81
CA VAL A 35 -1.21 -17.35 9.62
C VAL A 35 -0.92 -18.79 10.02
N VAL A 36 0.07 -19.03 10.89
CA VAL A 36 0.43 -20.38 11.33
C VAL A 36 -0.75 -21.07 12.05
N LYS A 37 -1.44 -20.35 12.92
CA LYS A 37 -2.62 -20.91 13.65
C LYS A 37 -3.84 -21.11 12.76
N GLY A 38 -3.96 -20.33 11.67
CA GLY A 38 -5.14 -20.30 10.80
C GLY A 38 -4.99 -21.10 9.51
N ILE A 39 -3.78 -21.55 9.16
CA ILE A 39 -3.52 -22.17 7.86
C ILE A 39 -4.32 -23.46 7.63
N GLU A 40 -4.52 -24.25 8.68
CA GLU A 40 -5.31 -25.49 8.61
C GLU A 40 -6.79 -25.23 8.33
N ARG A 41 -7.28 -24.02 8.64
CA ARG A 41 -8.66 -23.57 8.41
C ARG A 41 -8.81 -22.72 7.17
N PHE A 42 -7.73 -22.56 6.41
CA PHE A 42 -7.77 -21.79 5.18
C PHE A 42 -8.48 -22.57 4.07
N GLU A 43 -9.70 -22.15 3.76
CA GLU A 43 -10.60 -22.84 2.81
C GLU A 43 -10.35 -22.45 1.32
N GLY A 44 -9.37 -21.63 1.01
CA GLY A 44 -9.08 -21.23 -0.37
C GLY A 44 -10.14 -20.32 -1.03
N ARG A 45 -11.02 -19.69 -0.24
CA ARG A 45 -12.04 -18.75 -0.77
C ARG A 45 -11.45 -17.45 -1.35
N SER A 46 -10.18 -17.18 -1.07
CA SER A 46 -9.38 -16.11 -1.65
C SER A 46 -7.97 -16.63 -1.90
N THR A 47 -7.11 -15.84 -2.56
CA THR A 47 -5.68 -16.19 -2.61
C THR A 47 -5.08 -16.17 -1.20
N PHE A 48 -4.05 -17.01 -0.97
CA PHE A 48 -3.30 -16.99 0.29
C PHE A 48 -2.77 -15.59 0.61
N LYS A 49 -2.31 -14.88 -0.42
CA LYS A 49 -1.80 -13.51 -0.31
C LYS A 49 -2.87 -12.56 0.22
N THR A 50 -4.05 -12.56 -0.37
CA THR A 50 -5.20 -11.74 0.05
C THR A 50 -5.62 -12.05 1.48
N TRP A 51 -5.70 -13.33 1.85
CA TRP A 51 -6.04 -13.76 3.19
C TRP A 51 -5.01 -13.28 4.23
N MET A 52 -3.73 -13.44 3.94
CA MET A 52 -2.63 -12.98 4.81
C MET A 52 -2.65 -11.46 4.99
N PHE A 53 -2.80 -10.68 3.89
CA PHE A 53 -2.88 -9.23 3.99
C PHE A 53 -4.11 -8.75 4.75
N ARG A 54 -5.23 -9.46 4.68
CA ARG A 54 -6.41 -9.16 5.48
C ARG A 54 -6.15 -9.34 6.99
N ILE A 55 -5.43 -10.39 7.38
CA ILE A 55 -5.00 -10.57 8.77
C ILE A 55 -4.12 -9.39 9.20
N LEU A 56 -3.12 -9.03 8.38
CA LEU A 56 -2.23 -7.91 8.65
C LEU A 56 -2.98 -6.60 8.86
N VAL A 57 -3.89 -6.25 7.93
CA VAL A 57 -4.66 -5.02 8.00
C VAL A 57 -5.47 -4.94 9.29
N ASN A 58 -6.10 -6.04 9.69
CA ASN A 58 -6.86 -6.10 10.94
C ASN A 58 -5.96 -5.88 12.17
N ARG A 59 -4.76 -6.48 12.20
CA ARG A 59 -3.79 -6.29 13.29
C ARG A 59 -3.25 -4.88 13.33
N ALA A 60 -2.76 -4.36 12.21
CA ALA A 60 -2.20 -3.03 12.11
C ALA A 60 -3.22 -1.93 12.41
N ARG A 61 -4.49 -2.09 11.97
CA ARG A 61 -5.59 -1.17 12.30
C ARG A 61 -5.88 -1.16 13.81
N SER A 62 -5.88 -2.32 14.45
CA SER A 62 -6.08 -2.44 15.90
C SER A 62 -4.93 -1.80 16.68
N ALA A 63 -3.68 -2.01 16.23
CA ALA A 63 -2.51 -1.39 16.83
C ALA A 63 -2.54 0.14 16.67
N GLY A 64 -2.83 0.66 15.47
CA GLY A 64 -2.96 2.09 15.19
C GLY A 64 -4.06 2.77 15.99
N SER A 65 -5.21 2.11 16.18
CA SER A 65 -6.28 2.63 17.02
C SER A 65 -5.92 2.73 18.50
N ARG A 66 -5.04 1.88 18.99
CA ARG A 66 -4.50 1.98 20.37
C ARG A 66 -3.55 3.19 20.49
N GLU A 67 -2.71 3.40 19.48
CA GLU A 67 -1.72 4.47 19.45
C GLU A 67 -2.36 5.85 19.24
N GLN A 68 -3.38 5.97 18.35
CA GLN A 68 -4.12 7.22 18.07
C GLN A 68 -4.98 7.73 19.22
N ARG A 69 -5.33 6.93 20.22
CA ARG A 69 -5.98 7.42 21.44
C ARG A 69 -5.12 8.42 22.22
N HIS A 70 -3.88 8.59 21.81
CA HIS A 70 -2.90 9.49 22.44
C HIS A 70 -2.39 10.61 21.51
N ALA A 71 -2.93 10.78 20.30
CA ALA A 71 -2.50 11.81 19.34
C ALA A 71 -3.67 12.67 18.79
N PRO A 72 -3.48 14.00 18.54
CA PRO A 72 -4.51 14.89 18.01
C PRO A 72 -4.81 14.66 16.52
N LEU A 73 -6.05 14.97 16.10
CA LEU A 73 -6.56 14.83 14.73
C LEU A 73 -6.11 15.99 13.82
N GLU A 74 -5.61 15.68 12.62
CA GLU A 74 -5.31 16.65 11.55
C GLU A 74 -6.40 16.63 10.45
N PRO A 75 -6.73 17.78 9.80
CA PRO A 75 -7.85 17.90 8.88
C PRO A 75 -7.52 17.50 7.42
N HIS A 76 -8.52 16.96 6.71
CA HIS A 76 -8.41 16.47 5.33
C HIS A 76 -8.59 17.60 4.30
N HIS A 77 -7.69 17.68 3.30
CA HIS A 77 -7.83 18.55 2.14
C HIS A 77 -8.64 17.89 1.01
N ALA A 78 -9.57 18.66 0.42
CA ALA A 78 -10.38 18.26 -0.72
C ALA A 78 -9.59 18.41 -2.03
N VAL A 79 -9.82 17.53 -3.03
CA VAL A 79 -9.12 17.49 -4.33
C VAL A 79 -10.11 17.61 -5.48
N ASP A 80 -9.68 18.34 -6.52
CA ASP A 80 -10.42 18.76 -7.73
C ASP A 80 -10.72 17.59 -8.69
N PRO A 81 -11.99 17.43 -9.20
CA PRO A 81 -12.43 16.30 -10.02
C PRO A 81 -12.07 16.34 -11.51
N ILE A 82 -11.45 17.40 -12.02
CA ILE A 82 -11.42 17.76 -13.47
C ILE A 82 -10.50 16.89 -14.36
N ARG A 83 -9.72 15.95 -13.81
CA ARG A 83 -8.70 15.19 -14.57
C ARG A 83 -9.06 13.77 -14.97
N PHE A 84 -10.36 13.41 -15.01
CA PHE A 84 -10.81 12.05 -15.30
C PHE A 84 -11.80 11.98 -16.46
N ASP A 85 -11.69 10.90 -17.27
CA ASP A 85 -12.75 10.50 -18.18
C ASP A 85 -13.93 9.87 -17.40
N ALA A 86 -15.08 9.74 -18.05
CA ALA A 86 -16.30 9.16 -17.47
C ALA A 86 -16.13 7.67 -17.03
N GLY A 87 -15.04 7.01 -17.42
CA GLY A 87 -14.68 5.64 -17.04
C GLY A 87 -13.70 5.56 -15.87
N GLY A 88 -13.20 6.71 -15.35
CA GLY A 88 -12.23 6.78 -14.28
C GLY A 88 -10.79 6.45 -14.73
N ASN A 89 -10.48 6.55 -16.03
CA ASN A 89 -9.15 6.39 -16.59
C ASN A 89 -8.48 7.75 -16.83
N TRP A 90 -7.14 7.75 -16.91
CA TRP A 90 -6.40 8.95 -17.31
C TRP A 90 -6.81 9.41 -18.70
N ALA A 91 -7.06 10.70 -18.87
CA ALA A 91 -7.29 11.30 -20.19
C ALA A 91 -6.03 11.23 -21.08
N ASP A 92 -4.83 11.14 -20.50
CA ASP A 92 -3.58 10.90 -21.22
C ASP A 92 -2.99 9.52 -20.89
N PRO A 93 -2.67 8.69 -21.91
CA PRO A 93 -2.06 7.36 -21.68
C PRO A 93 -0.65 7.52 -21.13
N VAL A 94 -0.39 6.88 -19.99
CA VAL A 94 0.97 6.75 -19.45
C VAL A 94 1.73 5.76 -20.31
N GLU A 95 2.84 6.17 -20.92
CA GLU A 95 3.76 5.27 -21.63
C GLU A 95 4.16 4.10 -20.71
N ARG A 96 4.03 2.88 -21.25
CA ARG A 96 4.48 1.66 -20.54
C ARG A 96 5.98 1.74 -20.38
N TRP A 97 6.44 1.60 -19.16
CA TRP A 97 7.85 1.33 -18.89
C TRP A 97 8.18 -0.05 -19.47
N THR A 98 9.04 -0.09 -20.47
CA THR A 98 9.56 -1.33 -21.06
C THR A 98 10.59 -1.91 -20.11
N GLU A 99 10.43 -3.21 -19.80
CA GLU A 99 11.40 -4.00 -19.05
C GLU A 99 12.66 -4.16 -19.91
N ASP A 100 13.75 -3.52 -19.54
CA ASP A 100 15.09 -3.80 -20.07
C ASP A 100 16.17 -3.75 -18.96
N SER A 101 17.09 -4.59 -19.12
CA SER A 101 18.10 -5.30 -18.35
C SER A 101 19.08 -4.51 -17.44
N ASP A 102 18.86 -3.31 -17.03
CA ASP A 102 19.70 -2.56 -16.05
C ASP A 102 19.09 -2.51 -14.63
N ASP A 103 18.04 -3.32 -14.40
CA ASP A 103 17.12 -3.27 -13.26
C ASP A 103 17.78 -3.33 -11.85
N ARG A 104 18.97 -3.91 -11.70
CA ARG A 104 19.56 -4.07 -10.37
C ARG A 104 20.29 -2.84 -9.87
N LEU A 105 20.96 -2.12 -10.74
CA LEU A 105 21.64 -0.87 -10.42
C LEU A 105 20.63 0.26 -10.27
N GLU A 106 19.63 0.30 -11.14
CA GLU A 106 18.51 1.24 -11.04
C GLU A 106 17.68 0.98 -9.78
N ALA A 107 17.34 -0.26 -9.48
CA ALA A 107 16.60 -0.62 -8.27
C ALA A 107 17.33 -0.20 -6.97
N ALA A 108 18.65 -0.25 -6.94
CA ALA A 108 19.44 0.21 -5.79
C ALA A 108 19.37 1.74 -5.62
N THR A 109 19.29 2.47 -6.73
CA THR A 109 19.21 3.93 -6.73
C THR A 109 17.77 4.41 -6.48
N TRP A 110 16.79 3.82 -7.16
CA TRP A 110 15.38 4.23 -7.08
C TRP A 110 14.63 3.66 -5.88
N GLY A 111 15.08 2.52 -5.34
CA GLY A 111 14.43 1.87 -4.20
C GLY A 111 14.25 2.78 -2.98
N PRO A 112 15.30 3.45 -2.48
CA PRO A 112 15.18 4.40 -1.37
C PRO A 112 14.29 5.60 -1.68
N ILE A 113 14.37 6.14 -2.91
CA ILE A 113 13.55 7.28 -3.37
C ILE A 113 12.07 6.88 -3.41
N LEU A 114 11.75 5.73 -4.00
CA LEU A 114 10.39 5.21 -4.03
C LEU A 114 9.87 4.95 -2.60
N GLN A 115 10.69 4.38 -1.73
CA GLN A 115 10.30 4.11 -0.35
C GLN A 115 9.98 5.40 0.41
N SER A 116 10.81 6.44 0.31
CA SER A 116 10.54 7.74 0.94
C SER A 116 9.31 8.41 0.37
N SER A 117 9.16 8.40 -0.96
CA SER A 117 7.97 8.97 -1.63
C SER A 117 6.67 8.27 -1.25
N LEU A 118 6.71 6.94 -1.02
CA LEU A 118 5.57 6.19 -0.50
C LEU A 118 5.24 6.59 0.95
N GLU A 119 6.25 6.89 1.76
CA GLU A 119 6.06 7.33 3.15
C GLU A 119 5.40 8.72 3.24
N ASP A 120 5.61 9.56 2.24
CA ASP A 120 5.01 10.89 2.12
C ASP A 120 3.55 10.86 1.58
N LEU A 121 3.05 9.70 1.15
CA LEU A 121 1.65 9.56 0.77
C LEU A 121 0.72 9.55 1.98
N PRO A 122 -0.48 10.16 1.87
CA PRO A 122 -1.53 9.96 2.85
C PRO A 122 -1.80 8.46 3.09
N PRO A 123 -2.00 8.02 4.34
CA PRO A 123 -2.05 6.60 4.68
C PRO A 123 -3.01 5.76 3.81
N ARG A 124 -4.21 6.26 3.54
CA ARG A 124 -5.21 5.56 2.71
C ARG A 124 -4.77 5.40 1.26
N GLN A 125 -4.13 6.40 0.68
CA GLN A 125 -3.60 6.35 -0.68
C GLN A 125 -2.43 5.37 -0.75
N ARG A 126 -1.51 5.43 0.21
CA ARG A 126 -0.37 4.48 0.33
C ARG A 126 -0.86 3.04 0.41
N GLN A 127 -1.87 2.74 1.23
CA GLN A 127 -2.44 1.39 1.37
C GLN A 127 -2.90 0.83 0.03
N VAL A 128 -3.65 1.62 -0.74
CA VAL A 128 -4.18 1.19 -2.03
C VAL A 128 -3.07 1.03 -3.07
N VAL A 129 -2.13 1.98 -3.17
CA VAL A 129 -0.98 1.91 -4.10
C VAL A 129 -0.10 0.70 -3.79
N VAL A 130 0.26 0.46 -2.53
CA VAL A 130 1.07 -0.70 -2.14
C VAL A 130 0.38 -2.00 -2.53
N LEU A 131 -0.90 -2.17 -2.22
CA LEU A 131 -1.61 -3.42 -2.53
C LEU A 131 -1.82 -3.63 -4.03
N ARG A 132 -2.14 -2.57 -4.80
CA ARG A 132 -2.40 -2.66 -6.24
C ARG A 132 -1.13 -2.75 -7.08
N ASP A 133 -0.22 -1.81 -6.88
CA ASP A 133 0.89 -1.58 -7.81
C ASP A 133 2.16 -2.34 -7.40
N MET A 134 2.41 -2.50 -6.10
CA MET A 134 3.57 -3.25 -5.64
C MET A 134 3.27 -4.72 -5.37
N GLU A 135 2.08 -5.00 -4.81
CA GLU A 135 1.72 -6.37 -4.46
C GLU A 135 0.86 -7.05 -5.53
N GLY A 136 0.38 -6.33 -6.53
CA GLY A 136 -0.35 -6.89 -7.67
C GLY A 136 -1.71 -7.50 -7.32
N LEU A 137 -2.36 -7.08 -6.24
CA LEU A 137 -3.72 -7.51 -5.93
C LEU A 137 -4.71 -6.93 -6.94
N THR A 138 -5.75 -7.67 -7.27
CA THR A 138 -6.87 -7.14 -8.07
C THR A 138 -7.64 -6.07 -7.32
N SER A 139 -8.47 -5.28 -8.02
CA SER A 139 -9.32 -4.27 -7.38
C SER A 139 -10.23 -4.86 -6.31
N ASP A 140 -10.84 -6.02 -6.60
CA ASP A 140 -11.76 -6.70 -5.68
C ASP A 140 -11.04 -7.24 -4.45
N GLU A 141 -9.82 -7.77 -4.62
CA GLU A 141 -8.97 -8.21 -3.50
C GLU A 141 -8.60 -7.03 -2.60
N VAL A 142 -8.20 -5.88 -3.19
CA VAL A 142 -7.92 -4.66 -2.40
C VAL A 142 -9.14 -4.16 -1.66
N CYS A 143 -10.30 -4.12 -2.31
CA CYS A 143 -11.57 -3.78 -1.65
C CYS A 143 -11.85 -4.71 -0.47
N SER A 144 -11.65 -6.02 -0.65
CA SER A 144 -11.83 -7.03 0.39
C SER A 144 -10.83 -6.88 1.56
N VAL A 145 -9.55 -6.59 1.25
CA VAL A 145 -8.48 -6.42 2.25
C VAL A 145 -8.68 -5.16 3.08
N LEU A 146 -9.03 -4.04 2.43
CA LEU A 146 -9.15 -2.72 3.08
C LEU A 146 -10.55 -2.42 3.62
N ASP A 147 -11.55 -3.25 3.26
CA ASP A 147 -12.96 -3.02 3.58
C ASP A 147 -13.44 -1.66 3.06
N ILE A 148 -13.29 -1.45 1.74
CA ILE A 148 -13.69 -0.24 1.02
C ILE A 148 -14.48 -0.58 -0.24
N SER A 149 -15.31 0.37 -0.71
CA SER A 149 -16.03 0.23 -1.98
C SER A 149 -15.08 0.35 -3.19
N SER A 150 -15.49 -0.23 -4.33
CA SER A 150 -14.75 -0.13 -5.59
C SER A 150 -14.60 1.32 -6.08
N GLY A 151 -15.60 2.16 -5.89
CA GLY A 151 -15.53 3.58 -6.20
C GLY A 151 -14.46 4.29 -5.35
N ASN A 152 -14.46 4.06 -4.04
CA ASN A 152 -13.44 4.63 -3.15
C ASN A 152 -12.03 4.11 -3.47
N GLN A 153 -11.90 2.81 -3.77
CA GLN A 153 -10.62 2.22 -4.19
C GLN A 153 -10.04 2.92 -5.43
N ARG A 154 -10.85 3.17 -6.47
CA ARG A 154 -10.43 3.87 -7.70
C ARG A 154 -9.94 5.28 -7.40
N ILE A 155 -10.71 6.05 -6.62
CA ILE A 155 -10.35 7.42 -6.23
C ILE A 155 -9.03 7.44 -5.46
N LEU A 156 -8.87 6.56 -4.46
CA LEU A 156 -7.66 6.48 -3.65
C LEU A 156 -6.45 6.07 -4.48
N LEU A 157 -6.59 5.10 -5.37
CA LEU A 157 -5.52 4.65 -6.26
C LEU A 157 -5.05 5.77 -7.18
N HIS A 158 -6.00 6.45 -7.82
CA HIS A 158 -5.68 7.55 -8.71
C HIS A 158 -4.94 8.68 -7.97
N ARG A 159 -5.52 9.17 -6.87
CA ARG A 159 -4.88 10.22 -6.05
C ARG A 159 -3.49 9.81 -5.57
N GLY A 160 -3.35 8.55 -5.15
CA GLY A 160 -2.08 8.00 -4.71
C GLY A 160 -1.03 7.98 -5.82
N ARG A 161 -1.39 7.53 -7.03
CA ARG A 161 -0.49 7.52 -8.19
C ARG A 161 -0.10 8.93 -8.63
N THR A 162 -1.05 9.86 -8.68
CA THR A 162 -0.76 11.27 -9.02
C THR A 162 0.24 11.86 -8.03
N ARG A 163 -0.05 11.73 -6.74
CA ARG A 163 0.82 12.28 -5.70
C ARG A 163 2.20 11.62 -5.70
N LEU A 164 2.26 10.30 -5.89
CA LEU A 164 3.53 9.58 -5.97
C LEU A 164 4.39 10.06 -7.15
N ARG A 165 3.77 10.30 -8.31
CA ARG A 165 4.47 10.87 -9.47
C ARG A 165 5.06 12.24 -9.14
N GLU A 166 4.28 13.16 -8.57
CA GLU A 166 4.74 14.49 -8.17
C GLU A 166 5.95 14.42 -7.22
N LEU A 167 5.88 13.50 -6.24
CA LEU A 167 6.96 13.29 -5.28
C LEU A 167 8.23 12.74 -5.95
N LEU A 168 8.09 11.78 -6.86
CA LEU A 168 9.22 11.21 -7.60
C LEU A 168 9.86 12.24 -8.54
N GLU A 169 9.07 13.00 -9.31
CA GLU A 169 9.56 14.07 -10.18
C GLU A 169 10.33 15.13 -9.38
N ALA A 170 9.82 15.51 -8.20
CA ALA A 170 10.49 16.46 -7.32
C ALA A 170 11.81 15.92 -6.74
N GLN A 171 11.95 14.60 -6.55
CA GLN A 171 13.21 13.99 -6.10
C GLN A 171 14.22 13.88 -7.24
N ILE A 172 13.77 13.52 -8.46
CA ILE A 172 14.61 13.46 -9.66
C ILE A 172 15.18 14.84 -9.99
N ALA A 173 14.38 15.89 -9.87
CA ALA A 173 14.83 17.25 -10.14
C ALA A 173 15.87 17.78 -9.13
N LYS A 174 16.08 17.09 -8.00
CA LYS A 174 17.06 17.45 -6.95
C LYS A 174 18.34 16.64 -7.01
N ALA A 175 18.32 15.50 -7.75
CA ALA A 175 19.46 14.58 -7.89
C ALA A 175 20.39 15.03 -9.02
#